data_8cf47a63816484059a3806ea85d8faed
#
_entry.id   8cf47a63816484059a3806ea85d8faed
#
_cell.length_a   1.000
_cell.length_b   1.000
_cell.length_c   1.000
_cell.angle_alpha   90.00
_cell.angle_beta   90.00
_cell.angle_gamma   90.00
#
_symmetry.space_group_name_H-M   'P 1'
#
loop_
_entity.id
_entity.type
_entity.pdbx_description
1 polymer ?
#
loop_
_entity_poly.entity_id
_entity_poly.type
_entity_poly.pdbx_seq_one_letter_code
_entity_poly.pdbx_strand_id
1 'polypeptide(L)'
;MLSFNRPLLVGGVLVQAGTYTFFTKPNQEQWEVYIHEEWRDFGAPDTLDAQKIVAQFSVPVQGTSRTVETFSIGFDELSLNSAIIGIAWEQTYVPIPLEVPTGRILNEVLARERETLIEDYRAAANIYFTVDKNSEAALAAIDQSILLLLNGKSFEEWLAEADLNDRHLPNKFRLKSEILADLDRREEAIQLARLSLRIAELVDDDFYKKLNEENLLKWGAN
;
A
#
# COMPACT_ATOMS: atom_id res chain seq x y z
N MET A 1 -23.70 -1.49 -17.40
CA MET A 1 -22.27 -1.57 -17.03
C MET A 1 -21.92 -0.43 -16.09
N LEU A 2 -21.07 -0.67 -15.12
CA LEU A 2 -20.55 0.29 -14.17
C LEU A 2 -19.04 0.41 -14.35
N SER A 3 -18.53 1.63 -14.55
CA SER A 3 -17.10 1.90 -14.72
C SER A 3 -16.60 2.88 -13.67
N PHE A 4 -15.47 2.59 -13.06
CA PHE A 4 -14.80 3.51 -12.15
C PHE A 4 -13.28 3.41 -12.28
N ASN A 5 -12.60 4.52 -12.05
CA ASN A 5 -11.16 4.67 -12.28
C ASN A 5 -10.32 4.52 -11.01
N ARG A 6 -10.95 4.20 -9.88
CA ARG A 6 -10.31 3.96 -8.58
C ARG A 6 -11.01 2.80 -7.87
N PRO A 7 -10.34 2.08 -6.94
CA PRO A 7 -10.99 1.08 -6.12
C PRO A 7 -12.17 1.65 -5.33
N LEU A 8 -13.28 0.90 -5.27
CA LEU A 8 -14.47 1.23 -4.47
C LEU A 8 -14.86 0.04 -3.59
N LEU A 9 -15.46 0.32 -2.45
CA LEU A 9 -16.27 -0.66 -1.73
C LEU A 9 -17.66 -0.63 -2.35
N VAL A 10 -18.10 -1.75 -2.89
CA VAL A 10 -19.45 -1.94 -3.46
C VAL A 10 -20.15 -2.98 -2.59
N GLY A 11 -21.21 -2.58 -1.88
CA GLY A 11 -21.83 -3.47 -0.90
C GLY A 11 -20.85 -3.93 0.22
N GLY A 12 -19.85 -3.13 0.55
CA GLY A 12 -18.80 -3.47 1.53
C GLY A 12 -17.65 -4.35 0.99
N VAL A 13 -17.72 -4.80 -0.28
CA VAL A 13 -16.66 -5.60 -0.91
C VAL A 13 -15.76 -4.70 -1.75
N LEU A 14 -14.44 -4.81 -1.59
CA LEU A 14 -13.47 -4.04 -2.36
C LEU A 14 -13.40 -4.52 -3.81
N VAL A 15 -13.74 -3.63 -4.74
CA VAL A 15 -13.66 -3.86 -6.18
C VAL A 15 -12.63 -2.92 -6.78
N GLN A 16 -11.71 -3.44 -7.58
CA GLN A 16 -10.63 -2.67 -8.22
C GLN A 16 -11.19 -1.74 -9.31
N ALA A 17 -10.38 -0.75 -9.73
CA ALA A 17 -10.74 0.08 -10.89
C ALA A 17 -10.98 -0.79 -12.12
N GLY A 18 -12.04 -0.50 -12.87
CA GLY A 18 -12.41 -1.31 -14.03
C GLY A 18 -13.81 -1.02 -14.55
N THR A 19 -14.23 -1.85 -15.49
CA THR A 19 -15.60 -1.85 -16.04
C THR A 19 -16.24 -3.20 -15.74
N TYR A 20 -17.40 -3.16 -15.14
CA TYR A 20 -18.09 -4.36 -14.64
C TYR A 20 -19.54 -4.37 -15.07
N THR A 21 -20.09 -5.57 -15.20
CA THR A 21 -21.51 -5.78 -15.37
C THR A 21 -22.13 -6.11 -14.02
N PHE A 22 -23.28 -5.53 -13.80
CA PHE A 22 -24.08 -5.66 -12.60
C PHE A 22 -25.22 -6.64 -12.86
N PHE A 23 -25.29 -7.72 -12.10
CA PHE A 23 -26.41 -8.64 -12.09
C PHE A 23 -27.09 -8.62 -10.73
N THR A 24 -28.40 -8.72 -10.71
CA THR A 24 -29.19 -8.82 -9.50
C THR A 24 -30.13 -10.01 -9.56
N LYS A 25 -30.29 -10.69 -8.45
CA LYS A 25 -31.29 -11.75 -8.27
C LYS A 25 -32.29 -11.27 -7.22
N PRO A 26 -33.49 -10.85 -7.67
CA PRO A 26 -34.52 -10.33 -6.78
C PRO A 26 -35.08 -11.39 -5.84
N ASN A 27 -35.38 -10.98 -4.60
CA ASN A 27 -36.16 -11.73 -3.61
C ASN A 27 -36.98 -10.72 -2.78
N GLN A 28 -37.96 -11.18 -2.02
CA GLN A 28 -38.87 -10.31 -1.25
C GLN A 28 -38.17 -9.53 -0.14
N GLU A 29 -37.19 -10.15 0.54
CA GLU A 29 -36.53 -9.56 1.70
C GLU A 29 -35.18 -8.90 1.35
N GLN A 30 -34.44 -9.49 0.41
CA GLN A 30 -33.13 -9.01 0.00
C GLN A 30 -32.83 -9.40 -1.43
N TRP A 31 -32.09 -8.58 -2.13
CA TRP A 31 -31.56 -8.91 -3.45
C TRP A 31 -30.11 -9.36 -3.35
N GLU A 32 -29.76 -10.44 -4.04
CA GLU A 32 -28.37 -10.79 -4.27
C GLU A 32 -27.83 -9.93 -5.42
N VAL A 33 -26.64 -9.38 -5.22
CA VAL A 33 -25.94 -8.53 -6.20
C VAL A 33 -24.63 -9.18 -6.57
N TYR A 34 -24.36 -9.22 -7.86
CA TYR A 34 -23.14 -9.79 -8.42
C TYR A 34 -22.47 -8.74 -9.28
N ILE A 35 -21.19 -8.47 -9.00
CA ILE A 35 -20.30 -7.67 -9.83
C ILE A 35 -19.47 -8.65 -10.64
N HIS A 36 -19.60 -8.60 -11.95
CA HIS A 36 -18.99 -9.55 -12.87
C HIS A 36 -18.04 -8.82 -13.80
N GLU A 37 -16.94 -9.44 -14.19
CA GLU A 37 -16.10 -8.95 -15.28
C GLU A 37 -16.94 -8.72 -16.54
N GLU A 38 -16.46 -7.90 -17.46
CA GLU A 38 -17.19 -7.41 -18.64
C GLU A 38 -18.03 -8.53 -19.29
N TRP A 39 -19.34 -8.30 -19.34
CA TRP A 39 -20.30 -9.12 -20.06
C TRP A 39 -20.78 -8.36 -21.30
N ARG A 40 -20.57 -8.94 -22.47
CA ARG A 40 -20.85 -8.27 -23.76
C ARG A 40 -22.12 -8.75 -24.46
N ASP A 41 -22.71 -9.83 -23.97
CA ASP A 41 -23.91 -10.40 -24.58
C ASP A 41 -25.18 -9.72 -24.09
N PHE A 42 -26.28 -9.86 -24.84
CA PHE A 42 -27.57 -9.34 -24.46
C PHE A 42 -28.24 -10.23 -23.42
N GLY A 43 -28.84 -9.62 -22.41
CA GLY A 43 -29.63 -10.29 -21.37
C GLY A 43 -28.77 -10.83 -20.22
N ALA A 44 -29.43 -11.49 -19.28
CA ALA A 44 -28.77 -12.22 -18.20
C ALA A 44 -28.48 -13.66 -18.68
N PRO A 45 -27.29 -14.22 -18.37
CA PRO A 45 -27.03 -15.62 -18.64
C PRO A 45 -27.84 -16.52 -17.72
N ASP A 46 -28.08 -17.75 -18.15
CA ASP A 46 -28.74 -18.78 -17.30
C ASP A 46 -27.89 -19.09 -16.06
N THR A 47 -26.56 -19.01 -16.21
CA THR A 47 -25.58 -19.19 -15.11
C THR A 47 -24.45 -18.19 -15.27
N LEU A 48 -24.07 -17.54 -14.15
CA LEU A 48 -22.87 -16.69 -14.10
C LEU A 48 -21.62 -17.55 -13.97
N ASP A 49 -20.57 -17.20 -14.70
CA ASP A 49 -19.25 -17.80 -14.51
C ASP A 49 -18.66 -17.36 -13.16
N ALA A 50 -18.58 -18.29 -12.22
CA ALA A 50 -18.12 -18.03 -10.87
C ALA A 50 -16.68 -17.48 -10.83
N GLN A 51 -15.83 -17.77 -11.81
CA GLN A 51 -14.45 -17.28 -11.89
C GLN A 51 -14.37 -15.79 -12.27
N LYS A 52 -15.43 -15.24 -12.86
CA LYS A 52 -15.54 -13.83 -13.27
C LYS A 52 -16.35 -12.98 -12.29
N ILE A 53 -16.85 -13.54 -11.20
CA ILE A 53 -17.53 -12.79 -10.14
C ILE A 53 -16.45 -12.15 -9.26
N VAL A 54 -16.32 -10.84 -9.31
CA VAL A 54 -15.35 -10.07 -8.51
C VAL A 54 -15.92 -9.66 -7.16
N ALA A 55 -17.24 -9.59 -7.03
CA ALA A 55 -17.93 -9.34 -5.77
C ALA A 55 -19.34 -9.94 -5.79
N GLN A 56 -19.77 -10.47 -4.64
CA GLN A 56 -21.13 -10.93 -4.39
C GLN A 56 -21.55 -10.55 -2.98
N PHE A 57 -22.73 -9.98 -2.84
CA PHE A 57 -23.30 -9.58 -1.55
C PHE A 57 -24.82 -9.49 -1.64
N SER A 58 -25.49 -9.36 -0.48
CA SER A 58 -26.94 -9.18 -0.40
C SER A 58 -27.27 -7.80 0.12
N VAL A 59 -28.34 -7.20 -0.44
CA VAL A 59 -28.87 -5.90 -0.04
C VAL A 59 -30.33 -6.05 0.38
N PRO A 60 -30.73 -5.57 1.57
CA PRO A 60 -32.11 -5.64 2.02
C PRO A 60 -33.02 -4.76 1.16
N VAL A 61 -34.21 -5.25 0.90
CA VAL A 61 -35.27 -4.49 0.23
C VAL A 61 -35.90 -3.51 1.21
N GLN A 62 -36.10 -2.28 0.74
CA GLN A 62 -36.79 -1.23 1.47
C GLN A 62 -38.14 -0.91 0.77
N GLY A 63 -39.17 -0.77 1.53
CA GLY A 63 -40.45 -0.31 1.02
C GLY A 63 -40.45 1.22 0.79
N THR A 64 -41.05 1.68 -0.30
CA THR A 64 -41.24 3.11 -0.55
C THR A 64 -42.70 3.53 -0.25
N SER A 65 -42.89 4.73 0.29
CA SER A 65 -44.24 5.30 0.54
C SER A 65 -44.93 5.76 -0.72
N ARG A 66 -44.21 5.89 -1.82
CA ARG A 66 -44.73 6.28 -3.14
C ARG A 66 -44.46 5.17 -4.14
N THR A 67 -45.45 4.93 -5.02
CA THR A 67 -45.30 4.00 -6.13
C THR A 67 -44.40 4.62 -7.20
N VAL A 68 -43.33 3.91 -7.60
CA VAL A 68 -42.43 4.27 -8.69
C VAL A 68 -42.86 3.49 -9.93
N GLU A 69 -43.60 4.12 -10.82
CA GLU A 69 -44.21 3.47 -12.00
C GLU A 69 -43.16 2.98 -13.01
N THR A 70 -42.05 3.72 -13.15
CA THR A 70 -40.96 3.39 -14.10
C THR A 70 -39.77 2.79 -13.34
N PHE A 71 -39.32 1.63 -13.79
CA PHE A 71 -38.07 1.04 -13.29
C PHE A 71 -36.93 2.05 -13.41
N SER A 72 -36.30 2.39 -12.29
CA SER A 72 -35.33 3.45 -12.22
C SER A 72 -34.05 2.95 -11.55
N ILE A 73 -32.92 3.34 -12.11
CA ILE A 73 -31.58 3.17 -11.49
C ILE A 73 -30.95 4.55 -11.43
N GLY A 74 -30.50 4.96 -10.25
CA GLY A 74 -29.90 6.27 -10.05
C GLY A 74 -28.83 6.25 -8.95
N PHE A 75 -28.22 7.41 -8.73
CA PHE A 75 -27.33 7.64 -7.61
C PHE A 75 -28.05 8.51 -6.58
N ASP A 76 -28.14 7.98 -5.36
CA ASP A 76 -28.76 8.63 -4.22
C ASP A 76 -27.75 8.85 -3.10
N GLU A 77 -28.11 9.66 -2.10
CA GLU A 77 -27.34 9.93 -0.88
C GLU A 77 -25.87 10.25 -1.14
N LEU A 78 -25.62 11.11 -2.13
CA LEU A 78 -24.28 11.52 -2.50
C LEU A 78 -23.57 12.26 -1.35
N SER A 79 -22.42 11.80 -0.98
CA SER A 79 -21.52 12.46 -0.02
C SER A 79 -20.11 12.62 -0.59
N LEU A 80 -19.17 13.07 0.25
CA LEU A 80 -17.78 13.28 -0.17
C LEU A 80 -17.09 11.95 -0.56
N ASN A 81 -17.43 10.87 0.10
CA ASN A 81 -16.76 9.58 -0.06
C ASN A 81 -17.73 8.39 -0.22
N SER A 82 -19.03 8.64 -0.33
CA SER A 82 -20.03 7.60 -0.50
C SER A 82 -21.19 8.03 -1.40
N ALA A 83 -21.86 7.03 -1.95
CA ALA A 83 -23.10 7.16 -2.70
C ALA A 83 -23.91 5.87 -2.55
N ILE A 84 -25.17 5.91 -2.97
CA ILE A 84 -25.99 4.72 -3.13
C ILE A 84 -26.36 4.56 -4.60
N ILE A 85 -26.21 3.35 -5.16
CA ILE A 85 -26.94 3.00 -6.39
C ILE A 85 -28.33 2.54 -5.95
N GLY A 86 -29.33 3.38 -6.18
CA GLY A 86 -30.72 3.08 -5.89
C GLY A 86 -31.38 2.40 -7.08
N ILE A 87 -31.97 1.23 -6.85
CA ILE A 87 -32.85 0.57 -7.81
C ILE A 87 -34.27 0.67 -7.27
N ALA A 88 -35.14 1.33 -8.00
CA ALA A 88 -36.52 1.59 -7.58
C ALA A 88 -37.55 1.13 -8.63
N TRP A 89 -38.56 0.40 -8.19
CA TRP A 89 -39.72 0.01 -9.00
C TRP A 89 -40.92 -0.31 -8.10
N GLU A 90 -42.08 0.17 -8.47
CA GLU A 90 -43.32 0.07 -7.67
C GLU A 90 -43.10 0.56 -6.23
N GLN A 91 -43.20 -0.31 -5.23
CA GLN A 91 -42.96 -0.01 -3.82
C GLN A 91 -41.68 -0.58 -3.30
N THR A 92 -40.79 -0.99 -4.23
CA THR A 92 -39.49 -1.63 -3.92
C THR A 92 -38.36 -0.65 -4.15
N TYR A 93 -37.46 -0.56 -3.18
CA TYR A 93 -36.19 0.18 -3.28
C TYR A 93 -35.06 -0.69 -2.78
N VAL A 94 -34.00 -0.77 -3.56
CA VAL A 94 -32.78 -1.55 -3.22
C VAL A 94 -31.59 -0.62 -3.22
N PRO A 95 -31.11 -0.19 -2.03
CA PRO A 95 -29.98 0.72 -1.88
C PRO A 95 -28.65 -0.05 -1.87
N ILE A 96 -27.89 0.01 -2.92
CA ILE A 96 -26.56 -0.60 -3.00
C ILE A 96 -25.52 0.43 -2.62
N PRO A 97 -24.84 0.28 -1.46
CA PRO A 97 -23.88 1.26 -1.00
C PRO A 97 -22.59 1.22 -1.80
N LEU A 98 -22.08 2.40 -2.12
CA LEU A 98 -20.77 2.66 -2.68
C LEU A 98 -19.96 3.50 -1.70
N GLU A 99 -18.69 3.14 -1.48
CA GLU A 99 -17.81 3.92 -0.63
C GLU A 99 -16.39 3.96 -1.20
N VAL A 100 -15.75 5.15 -1.14
CA VAL A 100 -14.33 5.30 -1.46
C VAL A 100 -13.52 4.91 -0.22
N PRO A 101 -12.62 3.92 -0.28
CA PRO A 101 -11.81 3.50 0.86
C PRO A 101 -10.69 4.52 1.17
N THR A 102 -11.08 5.73 1.56
CA THR A 102 -10.21 6.91 1.72
C THR A 102 -9.04 6.65 2.67
N GLY A 103 -9.30 5.96 3.78
CA GLY A 103 -8.24 5.62 4.76
C GLY A 103 -7.16 4.72 4.16
N ARG A 104 -7.54 3.74 3.37
CA ARG A 104 -6.59 2.86 2.67
C ARG A 104 -5.77 3.62 1.63
N ILE A 105 -6.44 4.43 0.80
CA ILE A 105 -5.77 5.26 -0.21
C ILE A 105 -4.77 6.22 0.44
N LEU A 106 -5.18 6.89 1.52
CA LEU A 106 -4.30 7.79 2.26
C LEU A 106 -3.08 7.06 2.82
N ASN A 107 -3.27 5.90 3.43
CA ASN A 107 -2.16 5.10 3.96
C ASN A 107 -1.18 4.65 2.86
N GLU A 108 -1.68 4.25 1.69
CA GLU A 108 -0.84 3.89 0.52
C GLU A 108 -0.03 5.10 0.01
N VAL A 109 -0.64 6.29 -0.07
CA VAL A 109 0.04 7.53 -0.46
C VAL A 109 1.11 7.92 0.56
N LEU A 110 0.78 7.92 1.86
CA LEU A 110 1.74 8.26 2.92
C LEU A 110 2.90 7.26 2.99
N ALA A 111 2.64 5.97 2.77
CA ALA A 111 3.69 4.96 2.71
C ALA A 111 4.65 5.21 1.54
N ARG A 112 4.13 5.53 0.36
CA ARG A 112 4.92 5.84 -0.84
C ARG A 112 5.75 7.12 -0.68
N GLU A 113 5.17 8.19 -0.13
CA GLU A 113 5.90 9.43 0.15
C GLU A 113 7.03 9.20 1.16
N ARG A 114 6.79 8.41 2.20
CA ARG A 114 7.82 8.04 3.17
C ARG A 114 8.97 7.27 2.52
N GLU A 115 8.68 6.30 1.67
CA GLU A 115 9.70 5.52 0.95
C GLU A 115 10.58 6.43 0.06
N THR A 116 9.96 7.37 -0.65
CA THR A 116 10.69 8.38 -1.44
C THR A 116 11.61 9.20 -0.57
N LEU A 117 11.14 9.71 0.58
CA LEU A 117 11.95 10.51 1.50
C LEU A 117 13.13 9.72 2.09
N ILE A 118 12.94 8.42 2.39
CA ILE A 118 14.03 7.54 2.87
C ILE A 118 15.20 7.54 1.87
N GLU A 119 14.89 7.37 0.58
CA GLU A 119 15.91 7.31 -0.47
C GLU A 119 16.52 8.70 -0.78
N ASP A 120 15.74 9.76 -0.74
CA ASP A 120 16.23 11.12 -0.93
C ASP A 120 17.24 11.52 0.16
N TYR A 121 16.97 11.23 1.43
CA TYR A 121 17.90 11.48 2.53
C TYR A 121 19.16 10.61 2.43
N ARG A 122 19.05 9.35 2.01
CA ARG A 122 20.20 8.49 1.77
C ARG A 122 21.08 9.02 0.63
N ALA A 123 20.46 9.49 -0.47
CA ALA A 123 21.17 10.07 -1.60
C ALA A 123 21.89 11.37 -1.20
N ALA A 124 21.22 12.24 -0.43
CA ALA A 124 21.81 13.46 0.10
C ALA A 124 23.01 13.14 1.01
N ALA A 125 22.90 12.18 1.91
CA ALA A 125 24.00 11.73 2.76
C ALA A 125 25.21 11.29 1.94
N ASN A 126 24.98 10.50 0.87
CA ASN A 126 26.07 10.07 0.00
C ASN A 126 26.75 11.24 -0.72
N ILE A 127 25.99 12.24 -1.19
CA ILE A 127 26.55 13.44 -1.82
C ILE A 127 27.38 14.25 -0.81
N TYR A 128 26.84 14.56 0.37
CA TYR A 128 27.56 15.26 1.42
C TYR A 128 28.86 14.56 1.81
N PHE A 129 28.85 13.24 1.91
CA PHE A 129 30.02 12.45 2.30
C PHE A 129 31.06 12.35 1.19
N THR A 130 30.64 12.01 -0.05
CA THR A 130 31.58 11.71 -1.13
C THR A 130 32.02 12.93 -1.95
N VAL A 131 31.14 13.91 -2.14
CA VAL A 131 31.38 15.10 -2.97
C VAL A 131 31.78 16.29 -2.11
N ASP A 132 30.95 16.68 -1.15
CA ASP A 132 31.14 17.89 -0.36
C ASP A 132 32.15 17.70 0.77
N LYS A 133 32.52 16.45 1.10
CA LYS A 133 33.41 16.08 2.23
C LYS A 133 32.92 16.66 3.57
N ASN A 134 31.61 16.70 3.74
CA ASN A 134 30.96 17.22 4.94
C ASN A 134 30.30 16.07 5.71
N SER A 135 31.08 15.38 6.55
CA SER A 135 30.63 14.19 7.28
C SER A 135 29.55 14.49 8.33
N GLU A 136 29.51 15.70 8.89
CA GLU A 136 28.45 16.10 9.84
C GLU A 136 27.10 16.25 9.12
N ALA A 137 27.07 16.92 7.97
CA ALA A 137 25.85 17.02 7.17
C ALA A 137 25.41 15.67 6.63
N ALA A 138 26.37 14.82 6.24
CA ALA A 138 26.10 13.44 5.82
C ALA A 138 25.49 12.62 6.94
N LEU A 139 26.00 12.74 8.17
CA LEU A 139 25.46 12.05 9.34
C LEU A 139 24.03 12.48 9.63
N ALA A 140 23.76 13.78 9.62
CA ALA A 140 22.41 14.29 9.83
C ALA A 140 21.41 13.76 8.78
N ALA A 141 21.80 13.71 7.52
CA ALA A 141 20.95 13.19 6.45
C ALA A 141 20.72 11.67 6.57
N ILE A 142 21.75 10.86 6.81
CA ILE A 142 21.57 9.41 6.93
C ILE A 142 20.77 9.02 8.18
N ASP A 143 20.87 9.81 9.26
CA ASP A 143 20.07 9.65 10.47
C ASP A 143 18.58 9.84 10.17
N GLN A 144 18.21 10.84 9.36
CA GLN A 144 16.82 11.03 8.92
C GLN A 144 16.33 9.85 8.07
N SER A 145 17.15 9.37 7.14
CA SER A 145 16.80 8.17 6.34
C SER A 145 16.51 6.96 7.21
N ILE A 146 17.37 6.67 8.19
CA ILE A 146 17.21 5.52 9.10
C ILE A 146 16.03 5.73 10.05
N LEU A 147 15.81 6.94 10.57
CA LEU A 147 14.67 7.26 11.43
C LEU A 147 13.33 6.99 10.70
N LEU A 148 13.21 7.44 9.46
CA LEU A 148 12.05 7.18 8.63
C LEU A 148 11.89 5.69 8.30
N LEU A 149 12.99 4.99 8.03
CA LEU A 149 12.99 3.55 7.78
C LEU A 149 12.46 2.77 8.97
N LEU A 150 12.96 3.04 10.15
CA LEU A 150 12.55 2.35 11.39
C LEU A 150 11.12 2.69 11.83
N ASN A 151 10.60 3.85 11.42
CA ASN A 151 9.21 4.27 11.70
C ASN A 151 8.79 4.14 13.18
N GLY A 152 9.66 4.57 14.09
CA GLY A 152 9.42 4.50 15.54
C GLY A 152 9.65 3.14 16.18
N LYS A 153 10.07 2.13 15.42
CA LYS A 153 10.43 0.79 15.93
C LYS A 153 11.91 0.73 16.33
N SER A 154 12.23 -0.19 17.23
CA SER A 154 13.61 -0.62 17.41
C SER A 154 14.12 -1.35 16.14
N PHE A 155 15.44 -1.48 16.01
CA PHE A 155 16.02 -2.19 14.88
C PHE A 155 15.55 -3.66 14.79
N GLU A 156 15.47 -4.37 15.92
CA GLU A 156 15.05 -5.78 15.94
C GLU A 156 13.55 -5.94 15.59
N GLU A 157 12.69 -5.04 16.08
CA GLU A 157 11.26 -5.03 15.70
C GLU A 157 11.07 -4.73 14.21
N TRP A 158 11.83 -3.76 13.69
CA TRP A 158 11.80 -3.43 12.29
C TRP A 158 12.30 -4.60 11.43
N LEU A 159 13.43 -5.22 11.79
CA LEU A 159 14.03 -6.32 11.03
C LEU A 159 13.11 -7.55 10.96
N ALA A 160 12.33 -7.81 12.00
CA ALA A 160 11.37 -8.92 12.01
C ALA A 160 10.22 -8.77 10.99
N GLU A 161 9.95 -7.54 10.54
CA GLU A 161 8.88 -7.22 9.60
C GLU A 161 9.41 -6.69 8.25
N ALA A 162 10.74 -6.50 8.11
CA ALA A 162 11.34 -5.91 6.92
C ALA A 162 11.15 -6.78 5.68
N ASP A 163 10.92 -6.13 4.54
CA ASP A 163 10.96 -6.80 3.25
C ASP A 163 12.43 -7.09 2.86
N LEU A 164 12.87 -8.31 3.09
CA LEU A 164 14.22 -8.75 2.78
C LEU A 164 14.50 -8.94 1.26
N ASN A 165 13.53 -8.62 0.39
CA ASN A 165 13.78 -8.59 -1.06
C ASN A 165 14.48 -7.30 -1.51
N ASP A 166 14.53 -6.25 -0.67
CA ASP A 166 15.30 -5.04 -0.95
C ASP A 166 16.80 -5.26 -0.68
N ARG A 167 17.55 -5.52 -1.75
CA ARG A 167 19.01 -5.70 -1.71
C ARG A 167 19.77 -4.45 -1.24
N HIS A 168 19.17 -3.28 -1.25
CA HIS A 168 19.81 -2.03 -0.83
C HIS A 168 19.65 -1.72 0.66
N LEU A 169 18.96 -2.58 1.42
CA LEU A 169 18.79 -2.41 2.86
C LEU A 169 20.13 -2.26 3.61
N PRO A 170 21.18 -3.06 3.34
CA PRO A 170 22.45 -2.93 4.06
C PRO A 170 23.11 -1.56 3.86
N ASN A 171 22.90 -0.92 2.70
CA ASN A 171 23.63 0.28 2.30
C ASN A 171 23.43 1.47 3.25
N LYS A 172 22.27 1.64 3.84
CA LYS A 172 21.98 2.76 4.75
C LYS A 172 22.86 2.68 6.01
N PHE A 173 22.94 1.49 6.61
CA PHE A 173 23.73 1.23 7.82
C PHE A 173 25.24 1.24 7.51
N ARG A 174 25.64 0.70 6.36
CA ARG A 174 27.03 0.74 5.89
C ARG A 174 27.50 2.21 5.68
N LEU A 175 26.72 3.02 4.95
CA LEU A 175 27.06 4.41 4.71
C LEU A 175 27.21 5.18 6.02
N LYS A 176 26.27 5.00 6.97
CA LYS A 176 26.38 5.62 8.29
C LYS A 176 27.62 5.17 9.04
N SER A 177 28.00 3.89 8.95
CA SER A 177 29.21 3.39 9.60
C SER A 177 30.50 4.05 9.04
N GLU A 178 30.57 4.27 7.73
CA GLU A 178 31.69 4.95 7.09
C GLU A 178 31.79 6.44 7.49
N ILE A 179 30.64 7.12 7.54
CA ILE A 179 30.56 8.51 8.00
C ILE A 179 31.02 8.63 9.46
N LEU A 180 30.57 7.72 10.34
CA LEU A 180 30.99 7.74 11.74
C LEU A 180 32.49 7.45 11.91
N ALA A 181 33.05 6.56 11.10
CA ALA A 181 34.49 6.30 11.11
C ALA A 181 35.31 7.53 10.67
N ASP A 182 34.79 8.31 9.72
CA ASP A 182 35.41 9.57 9.28
C ASP A 182 35.33 10.68 10.35
N LEU A 183 34.34 10.61 11.22
CA LEU A 183 34.15 11.49 12.38
C LEU A 183 34.87 10.99 13.66
N ASP A 184 35.81 10.04 13.55
CA ASP A 184 36.53 9.40 14.65
C ASP A 184 35.63 8.66 15.68
N ARG A 185 34.35 8.40 15.36
CA ARG A 185 33.39 7.65 16.17
C ARG A 185 33.48 6.14 15.90
N ARG A 186 34.67 5.59 16.09
CA ARG A 186 35.05 4.26 15.61
C ARG A 186 34.23 3.12 16.22
N GLU A 187 33.90 3.17 17.51
CA GLU A 187 33.13 2.13 18.19
C GLU A 187 31.73 2.03 17.61
N GLU A 188 31.08 3.17 17.39
CA GLU A 188 29.75 3.23 16.77
C GLU A 188 29.77 2.78 15.30
N ALA A 189 30.83 3.14 14.57
CA ALA A 189 31.04 2.69 13.19
C ALA A 189 31.11 1.15 13.11
N ILE A 190 31.88 0.51 14.01
CA ILE A 190 32.00 -0.94 14.07
C ILE A 190 30.65 -1.61 14.38
N GLN A 191 29.89 -1.08 15.33
CA GLN A 191 28.55 -1.62 15.66
C GLN A 191 27.62 -1.58 14.46
N LEU A 192 27.57 -0.45 13.74
CA LEU A 192 26.72 -0.31 12.56
C LEU A 192 27.18 -1.14 11.37
N ALA A 193 28.51 -1.30 11.16
CA ALA A 193 29.01 -2.19 10.13
C ALA A 193 28.63 -3.65 10.39
N ARG A 194 28.64 -4.09 11.65
CA ARG A 194 28.13 -5.42 12.03
C ARG A 194 26.63 -5.58 11.78
N LEU A 195 25.83 -4.54 12.06
CA LEU A 195 24.40 -4.55 11.72
C LEU A 195 24.18 -4.63 10.20
N SER A 196 24.93 -3.82 9.45
CA SER A 196 24.89 -3.86 7.98
C SER A 196 25.29 -5.20 7.42
N LEU A 197 26.34 -5.84 7.97
CA LEU A 197 26.77 -7.17 7.59
C LEU A 197 25.69 -8.21 7.85
N ARG A 198 25.08 -8.21 9.04
CA ARG A 198 23.95 -9.08 9.37
C ARG A 198 22.79 -8.95 8.39
N ILE A 199 22.43 -7.72 8.00
CA ILE A 199 21.39 -7.50 6.98
C ILE A 199 21.84 -8.07 5.63
N ALA A 200 23.09 -7.81 5.21
CA ALA A 200 23.64 -8.33 3.95
C ALA A 200 23.63 -9.86 3.88
N GLU A 201 23.89 -10.54 5.00
CA GLU A 201 23.76 -11.99 5.13
C GLU A 201 22.30 -12.45 4.96
N LEU A 202 21.35 -11.77 5.58
CA LEU A 202 19.93 -12.11 5.51
C LEU A 202 19.32 -11.92 4.10
N VAL A 203 19.77 -10.90 3.35
CA VAL A 203 19.34 -10.64 1.97
C VAL A 203 20.20 -11.30 0.91
N ASP A 204 21.20 -12.09 1.33
CA ASP A 204 22.15 -12.81 0.48
C ASP A 204 22.88 -11.90 -0.54
N ASP A 205 23.38 -10.75 -0.07
CA ASP A 205 24.10 -9.78 -0.88
C ASP A 205 25.61 -9.83 -0.61
N ASP A 206 26.33 -10.55 -1.46
CA ASP A 206 27.79 -10.73 -1.34
C ASP A 206 28.58 -9.43 -1.52
N PHE A 207 28.04 -8.46 -2.26
CA PHE A 207 28.69 -7.18 -2.44
C PHE A 207 28.77 -6.39 -1.13
N TYR A 208 27.65 -6.26 -0.42
CA TYR A 208 27.63 -5.57 0.87
C TYR A 208 28.27 -6.38 2.00
N LYS A 209 28.23 -7.72 1.95
CA LYS A 209 29.00 -8.58 2.88
C LYS A 209 30.46 -8.19 2.82
N LYS A 210 31.06 -8.27 1.63
CA LYS A 210 32.48 -7.95 1.39
C LYS A 210 32.85 -6.53 1.85
N LEU A 211 32.04 -5.52 1.50
CA LEU A 211 32.33 -4.14 1.88
C LEU A 211 32.32 -3.92 3.40
N ASN A 212 31.39 -4.56 4.11
CA ASN A 212 31.32 -4.45 5.56
C ASN A 212 32.51 -5.19 6.24
N GLU A 213 32.91 -6.36 5.73
CA GLU A 213 34.07 -7.08 6.22
C GLU A 213 35.38 -6.29 6.03
N GLU A 214 35.54 -5.65 4.86
CA GLU A 214 36.68 -4.78 4.58
C GLU A 214 36.76 -3.59 5.54
N ASN A 215 35.58 -2.95 5.81
CA ASN A 215 35.49 -1.85 6.76
C ASN A 215 35.79 -2.29 8.19
N LEU A 216 35.27 -3.44 8.64
CA LEU A 216 35.52 -3.99 9.96
C LEU A 216 37.04 -4.32 10.14
N LEU A 217 37.63 -4.93 9.13
CA LEU A 217 39.08 -5.22 9.14
C LEU A 217 39.92 -3.93 9.22
N LYS A 218 39.58 -2.93 8.40
CA LYS A 218 40.25 -1.60 8.38
C LYS A 218 40.19 -0.92 9.75
N TRP A 219 39.08 -1.10 10.48
CA TRP A 219 38.89 -0.50 11.81
C TRP A 219 39.35 -1.39 12.96
N GLY A 220 40.01 -2.55 12.67
CA GLY A 220 40.57 -3.45 13.67
C GLY A 220 39.54 -4.23 14.48
N ALA A 221 38.36 -4.46 13.91
CA ALA A 221 37.32 -5.29 14.47
C ALA A 221 37.30 -6.63 13.73
N ASN A 222 37.73 -7.70 14.41
CA ASN A 222 37.65 -9.07 13.92
C ASN A 222 36.35 -9.73 14.33
#